data_fb042f5236b55ff38ea2bb1feaae851b
#
_entry.id   fb042f5236b55ff38ea2bb1feaae851b
#
_cell.length_a   1.000
_cell.length_b   1.000
_cell.length_c   1.000
_cell.angle_alpha   90.00
_cell.angle_beta   90.00
_cell.angle_gamma   90.00
#
_symmetry.space_group_name_H-M   'P 1'
#
loop_
_entity.id
_entity.type
_entity.pdbx_description
1 polymer ?
#
loop_
_entity_poly.entity_id
_entity_poly.type
_entity_poly.pdbx_seq_one_letter_code
_entity_poly.pdbx_strand_id
1 'polypeptide(L)'
;MAADLETAKRECVVTRAAEELLTGYERPIVLMKRRIGGKAATSVAPDNPYIGVILPYAPLQLLLFSYNDGLHMPDLLVMTSANRSGMPICRTDEEVRTDLPGLCDLILSHDRDILLRVDDSVVTLFEEEPYMIRRSRGYAPLPIYVNGDFHGTVLSAGGELKNTVCLAKDNLFYLSPHIGDVGCVRTETAQHECAVRLRDLLEITPQCGAADIHPAYESSQLVKQA
;
A
#
# COMPACT_ATOMS: atom_id res chain seq x y z
N MET A 1 9.23 10.43 2.99
CA MET A 1 8.66 11.31 1.94
C MET A 1 9.63 12.44 1.68
N ALA A 2 9.97 12.69 0.44
CA ALA A 2 10.75 13.86 0.02
C ALA A 2 9.78 14.94 -0.48
N ALA A 3 10.07 16.21 -0.18
CA ALA A 3 9.21 17.33 -0.56
C ALA A 3 9.01 17.43 -2.08
N ASP A 4 10.07 17.14 -2.82
CA ASP A 4 10.11 17.21 -4.27
C ASP A 4 11.14 16.23 -4.87
N LEU A 5 11.19 16.18 -6.20
CA LEU A 5 12.11 15.31 -6.94
C LEU A 5 13.58 15.69 -6.70
N GLU A 6 13.90 16.97 -6.57
CA GLU A 6 15.27 17.41 -6.33
C GLU A 6 15.77 16.97 -4.96
N THR A 7 14.89 16.98 -3.97
CA THR A 7 15.17 16.39 -2.65
C THR A 7 15.42 14.89 -2.76
N ALA A 8 14.59 14.15 -3.50
CA ALA A 8 14.79 12.73 -3.74
C ALA A 8 16.15 12.45 -4.43
N LYS A 9 16.54 13.27 -5.42
CA LYS A 9 17.83 13.18 -6.13
C LYS A 9 19.04 13.47 -5.24
N ARG A 10 18.86 14.28 -4.19
CA ARG A 10 19.94 14.48 -3.20
C ARG A 10 20.16 13.26 -2.30
N GLU A 11 19.10 12.54 -2.00
CA GLU A 11 19.13 11.40 -1.08
C GLU A 11 19.47 10.07 -1.77
N CYS A 12 19.05 9.89 -3.03
CA CYS A 12 19.12 8.64 -3.75
C CYS A 12 19.71 8.79 -5.16
N VAL A 13 20.15 7.67 -5.70
CA VAL A 13 20.46 7.53 -7.12
C VAL A 13 19.14 7.37 -7.86
N VAL A 14 18.65 8.45 -8.42
CA VAL A 14 17.38 8.47 -9.18
C VAL A 14 17.72 8.31 -10.65
N THR A 15 17.34 7.17 -11.25
CA THR A 15 17.44 6.93 -12.69
C THR A 15 16.22 7.55 -13.39
N ARG A 16 16.21 7.54 -14.73
CA ARG A 16 15.05 8.03 -15.49
C ARG A 16 13.78 7.24 -15.18
N ALA A 17 13.86 5.92 -15.10
CA ALA A 17 12.72 5.08 -14.77
C ALA A 17 12.22 5.33 -13.33
N ALA A 18 13.13 5.55 -12.37
CA ALA A 18 12.76 5.94 -11.01
C ALA A 18 12.07 7.31 -10.97
N GLU A 19 12.51 8.28 -11.74
CA GLU A 19 11.91 9.60 -11.87
C GLU A 19 10.49 9.50 -12.43
N GLU A 20 10.28 8.72 -13.48
CA GLU A 20 8.97 8.46 -14.09
C GLU A 20 7.99 7.83 -13.07
N LEU A 21 8.44 6.88 -12.25
CA LEU A 21 7.63 6.29 -11.16
C LEU A 21 7.31 7.31 -10.06
N LEU A 22 8.30 8.10 -9.62
CA LEU A 22 8.10 9.08 -8.53
C LEU A 22 7.16 10.22 -8.94
N THR A 23 7.18 10.63 -10.22
CA THR A 23 6.41 11.78 -10.72
C THR A 23 5.11 11.38 -11.41
N GLY A 24 4.93 10.09 -11.74
CA GLY A 24 3.70 9.54 -12.28
C GLY A 24 2.50 9.73 -11.37
N TYR A 25 1.31 9.40 -11.84
CA TYR A 25 0.07 9.56 -11.06
C TYR A 25 -0.07 8.52 -9.94
N GLU A 26 0.55 7.36 -10.06
CA GLU A 26 0.54 6.32 -9.04
C GLU A 26 1.34 6.70 -7.79
N ARG A 27 2.43 7.43 -7.98
CA ARG A 27 3.34 7.88 -6.91
C ARG A 27 3.61 6.81 -5.86
N PRO A 28 4.20 5.66 -6.22
CA PRO A 28 4.54 4.62 -5.27
C PRO A 28 5.73 5.02 -4.40
N ILE A 29 5.96 4.24 -3.36
CA ILE A 29 7.26 4.21 -2.69
C ILE A 29 8.25 3.51 -3.64
N VAL A 30 9.30 4.19 -4.06
CA VAL A 30 10.35 3.63 -4.92
C VAL A 30 11.57 3.32 -4.07
N LEU A 31 11.99 2.05 -4.07
CA LEU A 31 13.22 1.62 -3.40
C LEU A 31 14.41 1.95 -4.29
N MET A 32 15.27 2.85 -3.80
CA MET A 32 16.43 3.34 -4.54
C MET A 32 17.69 3.29 -3.70
N LYS A 33 18.84 3.13 -4.36
CA LYS A 33 20.14 3.15 -3.69
C LYS A 33 20.41 4.53 -3.08
N ARG A 34 20.77 4.56 -1.80
CA ARG A 34 21.14 5.79 -1.09
C ARG A 34 22.39 6.44 -1.69
N ARG A 35 22.42 7.77 -1.66
CA ARG A 35 23.65 8.52 -1.91
C ARG A 35 24.46 8.66 -0.63
N ILE A 36 25.77 8.65 -0.76
CA ILE A 36 26.69 9.02 0.33
C ILE A 36 26.51 10.53 0.59
N GLY A 37 26.33 10.91 1.87
CA GLY A 37 26.13 12.30 2.25
C GLY A 37 24.69 12.81 2.20
N GLY A 38 23.72 11.94 1.92
CA GLY A 38 22.30 12.25 2.09
C GLY A 38 21.95 12.56 3.54
N LYS A 39 20.88 13.34 3.77
CA LYS A 39 20.42 13.77 5.10
C LYS A 39 19.61 12.73 5.85
N ALA A 40 19.00 11.76 5.15
CA ALA A 40 18.22 10.71 5.77
C ALA A 40 19.08 9.90 6.73
N ALA A 41 18.64 9.78 7.99
CA ALA A 41 19.39 9.05 9.02
C ALA A 41 19.58 7.57 8.63
N THR A 42 20.72 6.99 9.01
CA THR A 42 21.01 5.57 8.75
C THR A 42 20.01 4.64 9.44
N SER A 43 19.47 5.06 10.59
CA SER A 43 18.45 4.34 11.34
C SER A 43 17.10 4.16 10.60
N VAL A 44 16.84 4.90 9.51
CA VAL A 44 15.64 4.71 8.68
C VAL A 44 15.66 3.37 7.95
N ALA A 45 16.84 2.93 7.52
CA ALA A 45 17.07 1.63 6.90
C ALA A 45 18.44 1.10 7.31
N PRO A 46 18.58 0.58 8.54
CA PRO A 46 19.87 0.11 9.04
C PRO A 46 20.39 -1.05 8.20
N ASP A 47 21.68 -1.01 7.89
CA ASP A 47 22.41 -2.02 7.11
C ASP A 47 21.85 -2.28 5.71
N ASN A 48 20.96 -1.41 5.21
CA ASN A 48 20.38 -1.52 3.88
C ASN A 48 20.89 -0.38 2.99
N PRO A 49 21.51 -0.68 1.83
CA PRO A 49 21.95 0.34 0.89
C PRO A 49 20.79 1.02 0.14
N TYR A 50 19.57 0.48 0.26
CA TYR A 50 18.37 1.04 -0.35
C TYR A 50 17.48 1.72 0.68
N ILE A 51 16.77 2.75 0.23
CA ILE A 51 15.75 3.46 1.01
C ILE A 51 14.51 3.67 0.15
N GLY A 52 13.33 3.52 0.75
CA GLY A 52 12.06 3.84 0.09
C GLY A 52 11.81 5.35 0.09
N VAL A 53 11.61 5.94 -1.07
CA VAL A 53 11.25 7.35 -1.22
C VAL A 53 9.92 7.48 -1.93
N ILE A 54 9.08 8.39 -1.45
CA ILE A 54 7.80 8.76 -2.04
C ILE A 54 7.69 10.28 -2.12
N LEU A 55 7.05 10.80 -3.16
CA LEU A 55 6.69 12.21 -3.26
C LEU A 55 5.26 12.45 -2.77
N PRO A 56 4.90 13.66 -2.33
CA PRO A 56 3.54 14.01 -1.94
C PRO A 56 2.54 13.72 -3.07
N TYR A 57 1.46 13.02 -2.75
CA TYR A 57 0.39 12.67 -3.69
C TYR A 57 -0.98 13.20 -3.27
N ALA A 58 -1.11 13.71 -2.06
CA ALA A 58 -2.34 14.27 -1.54
C ALA A 58 -2.16 15.75 -1.16
N PRO A 59 -3.21 16.59 -1.28
CA PRO A 59 -3.13 18.02 -0.94
C PRO A 59 -2.58 18.27 0.47
N LEU A 60 -3.01 17.48 1.46
CA LEU A 60 -2.52 17.60 2.84
C LEU A 60 -0.99 17.39 2.94
N GLN A 61 -0.46 16.43 2.20
CA GLN A 61 0.98 16.16 2.18
C GLN A 61 1.77 17.29 1.51
N LEU A 62 1.21 17.90 0.46
CA LEU A 62 1.80 19.10 -0.15
C LEU A 62 1.82 20.27 0.83
N LEU A 63 0.74 20.47 1.58
CA LEU A 63 0.66 21.53 2.60
C LEU A 63 1.68 21.35 3.73
N LEU A 64 2.06 20.11 4.09
CA LEU A 64 3.11 19.88 5.09
C LEU A 64 4.44 20.53 4.69
N PHE A 65 4.74 20.63 3.40
CA PHE A 65 6.01 21.18 2.90
C PHE A 65 5.91 22.65 2.44
N SER A 66 4.72 23.10 2.04
CA SER A 66 4.54 24.38 1.36
C SER A 66 3.52 25.31 2.00
N TYR A 67 3.02 24.99 3.20
CA TYR A 67 2.10 25.89 3.89
C TYR A 67 2.80 27.15 4.37
N ASN A 68 2.24 28.31 4.02
CA ASN A 68 2.86 29.62 4.28
C ASN A 68 2.42 30.16 5.65
N ASP A 69 2.91 29.58 6.72
CA ASP A 69 2.68 30.01 8.11
C ASP A 69 3.95 30.57 8.79
N GLY A 70 5.04 30.72 8.03
CA GLY A 70 6.33 31.14 8.55
C GLY A 70 7.14 30.03 9.24
N LEU A 71 6.62 28.79 9.33
CA LEU A 71 7.35 27.65 9.83
C LEU A 71 8.19 27.03 8.73
N HIS A 72 9.41 26.65 9.07
CA HIS A 72 10.29 25.94 8.15
C HIS A 72 10.24 24.44 8.42
N MET A 73 9.56 23.70 7.54
CA MET A 73 9.53 22.25 7.61
C MET A 73 10.77 21.64 6.96
N PRO A 74 11.31 20.54 7.52
CA PRO A 74 12.33 19.75 6.82
C PRO A 74 11.82 19.25 5.47
N ASP A 75 12.71 19.21 4.48
CA ASP A 75 12.41 18.73 3.12
C ASP A 75 12.30 17.18 3.03
N LEU A 76 12.56 16.50 4.16
CA LEU A 76 12.44 15.04 4.33
C LEU A 76 11.63 14.70 5.58
N LEU A 77 10.64 13.85 5.45
CA LEU A 77 9.83 13.32 6.54
C LEU A 77 9.85 11.79 6.53
N VAL A 78 10.00 11.18 7.70
CA VAL A 78 9.80 9.74 7.84
C VAL A 78 8.29 9.48 7.89
N MET A 79 7.79 8.73 6.90
CA MET A 79 6.37 8.38 6.81
C MET A 79 6.20 6.89 7.05
N THR A 80 5.18 6.54 7.81
CA THR A 80 4.79 5.15 8.09
C THR A 80 3.28 5.04 8.16
N SER A 81 2.74 3.83 8.00
CA SER A 81 1.32 3.57 8.19
C SER A 81 0.93 3.67 9.67
N ALA A 82 -0.26 4.19 9.93
CA ALA A 82 -0.79 4.35 11.29
C ALA A 82 -1.37 3.01 11.79
N ASN A 83 -0.49 2.10 12.23
CA ASN A 83 -0.86 0.81 12.81
C ASN A 83 0.24 0.27 13.72
N ARG A 84 -0.12 -0.61 14.63
CA ARG A 84 0.85 -1.48 15.30
C ARG A 84 1.35 -2.54 14.33
N SER A 85 2.59 -3.00 14.50
CA SER A 85 3.18 -4.05 13.66
C SER A 85 2.25 -5.28 13.55
N GLY A 86 2.00 -5.73 12.33
CA GLY A 86 1.13 -6.87 12.05
C GLY A 86 -0.37 -6.59 12.13
N MET A 87 -0.79 -5.37 12.47
CA MET A 87 -2.20 -4.99 12.54
C MET A 87 -2.62 -4.18 11.31
N PRO A 88 -3.91 -4.19 10.93
CA PRO A 88 -4.41 -3.32 9.86
C PRO A 88 -4.21 -1.84 10.19
N ILE A 89 -4.05 -1.01 9.16
CA ILE A 89 -3.98 0.45 9.30
C ILE A 89 -5.23 0.96 10.01
N CYS A 90 -5.07 1.85 10.98
CA CYS A 90 -6.18 2.53 11.63
C CYS A 90 -6.99 3.34 10.60
N ARG A 91 -8.32 3.23 10.67
CA ARG A 91 -9.27 3.86 9.76
C ARG A 91 -10.10 4.94 10.42
N THR A 92 -10.27 4.85 11.74
CA THR A 92 -11.05 5.79 12.52
C THR A 92 -10.21 6.45 13.61
N ASP A 93 -10.65 7.62 14.07
CA ASP A 93 -10.02 8.31 15.20
C ASP A 93 -10.01 7.47 16.48
N GLU A 94 -11.05 6.65 16.68
CA GLU A 94 -11.13 5.77 17.83
C GLU A 94 -10.10 4.64 17.75
N GLU A 95 -9.91 4.04 16.57
CA GLU A 95 -8.83 3.06 16.35
C GLU A 95 -7.47 3.68 16.64
N VAL A 96 -7.22 4.92 16.19
CA VAL A 96 -5.95 5.63 16.46
C VAL A 96 -5.76 5.85 17.95
N ARG A 97 -6.78 6.33 18.68
CA ARG A 97 -6.70 6.56 20.12
C ARG A 97 -6.50 5.27 20.93
N THR A 98 -7.04 4.16 20.44
CA THR A 98 -6.95 2.85 21.12
C THR A 98 -5.64 2.13 20.80
N ASP A 99 -5.23 2.14 19.54
CA ASP A 99 -4.11 1.31 19.05
C ASP A 99 -2.75 2.01 19.12
N LEU A 100 -2.72 3.35 19.07
CA LEU A 100 -1.48 4.12 18.98
C LEU A 100 -1.18 5.02 20.21
N PRO A 101 -1.66 4.71 21.44
CA PRO A 101 -1.33 5.55 22.58
C PRO A 101 0.18 5.58 22.81
N GLY A 102 0.74 6.79 22.95
CA GLY A 102 2.17 6.99 23.17
C GLY A 102 3.07 6.80 21.92
N LEU A 103 2.48 6.53 20.75
CA LEU A 103 3.21 6.44 19.48
C LEU A 103 3.14 7.73 18.66
N CYS A 104 2.25 8.65 19.02
CA CYS A 104 2.14 9.97 18.39
C CYS A 104 1.83 11.03 19.45
N ASP A 105 2.27 12.27 19.21
CA ASP A 105 2.02 13.42 20.06
C ASP A 105 0.78 14.20 19.61
N LEU A 106 0.47 14.14 18.30
CA LEU A 106 -0.64 14.85 17.68
C LEU A 106 -1.38 13.94 16.71
N ILE A 107 -2.68 14.14 16.62
CA ILE A 107 -3.57 13.48 15.66
C ILE A 107 -4.26 14.56 14.85
N LEU A 108 -4.01 14.59 13.54
CA LEU A 108 -4.77 15.40 12.61
C LEU A 108 -5.92 14.58 12.05
N SER A 109 -7.13 14.98 12.37
CA SER A 109 -8.35 14.27 12.02
C SER A 109 -9.16 15.03 10.97
N HIS A 110 -10.12 14.36 10.34
CA HIS A 110 -11.10 14.91 9.41
C HIS A 110 -12.44 14.18 9.53
N ASP A 111 -13.48 14.77 9.01
CA ASP A 111 -14.87 14.28 9.07
C ASP A 111 -15.28 13.35 7.89
N ARG A 112 -14.35 12.95 7.02
CA ARG A 112 -14.59 11.99 5.93
C ARG A 112 -14.33 10.57 6.40
N ASP A 113 -15.30 9.69 6.16
CA ASP A 113 -15.12 8.28 6.43
C ASP A 113 -14.09 7.64 5.49
N ILE A 114 -13.19 6.84 6.06
CA ILE A 114 -12.27 5.99 5.31
C ILE A 114 -12.94 4.65 5.10
N LEU A 115 -13.41 4.41 3.89
CA LEU A 115 -14.18 3.21 3.56
C LEU A 115 -13.31 1.96 3.39
N LEU A 116 -12.09 2.10 2.93
CA LEU A 116 -11.15 1.01 2.67
C LEU A 116 -9.74 1.39 3.12
N ARG A 117 -9.07 0.48 3.81
CA ARG A 117 -7.66 0.60 4.13
C ARG A 117 -6.83 0.38 2.87
N VAL A 118 -5.91 1.29 2.59
CA VAL A 118 -5.07 1.22 1.40
C VAL A 118 -3.64 1.60 1.77
N ASP A 119 -2.74 0.63 1.70
CA ASP A 119 -1.31 0.82 1.82
C ASP A 119 -0.73 1.56 0.61
N ASP A 120 0.44 2.16 0.77
CA ASP A 120 1.20 2.64 -0.36
C ASP A 120 1.83 1.48 -1.13
N SER A 121 1.81 1.57 -2.46
CA SER A 121 2.53 0.63 -3.31
C SER A 121 4.04 0.79 -3.14
N VAL A 122 4.76 -0.32 -3.22
CA VAL A 122 6.23 -0.35 -3.14
C VAL A 122 6.78 -0.97 -4.41
N VAL A 123 7.66 -0.25 -5.08
CA VAL A 123 8.27 -0.64 -6.35
C VAL A 123 9.79 -0.53 -6.23
N THR A 124 10.51 -1.45 -6.84
CA THR A 124 11.94 -1.31 -7.12
C THR A 124 12.18 -1.38 -8.62
N LEU A 125 13.39 -1.13 -9.05
CA LEU A 125 13.77 -1.30 -10.45
C LEU A 125 14.70 -2.51 -10.59
N PHE A 126 14.40 -3.34 -11.56
CA PHE A 126 15.27 -4.40 -12.01
C PHE A 126 15.56 -4.19 -13.50
N GLU A 127 16.82 -3.97 -13.87
CA GLU A 127 17.23 -3.63 -15.25
C GLU A 127 16.45 -2.45 -15.85
N GLU A 128 16.23 -1.39 -15.03
CA GLU A 128 15.44 -0.19 -15.33
C GLU A 128 13.93 -0.45 -15.57
N GLU A 129 13.45 -1.67 -15.36
CA GLU A 129 12.03 -2.01 -15.44
C GLU A 129 11.40 -2.05 -14.03
N PRO A 130 10.16 -1.55 -13.86
CA PRO A 130 9.47 -1.58 -12.58
C PRO A 130 9.21 -3.00 -12.08
N TYR A 131 9.68 -3.33 -10.89
CA TYR A 131 9.39 -4.57 -10.19
C TYR A 131 8.52 -4.30 -8.96
N MET A 132 7.28 -4.78 -8.97
CA MET A 132 6.31 -4.55 -7.93
C MET A 132 6.58 -5.45 -6.71
N ILE A 133 6.87 -4.83 -5.55
CA ILE A 133 7.04 -5.52 -4.27
C ILE A 133 5.71 -5.58 -3.51
N ARG A 134 4.97 -4.46 -3.50
CA ARG A 134 3.62 -4.36 -2.93
C ARG A 134 2.74 -3.62 -3.93
N ARG A 135 1.63 -4.25 -4.32
CA ARG A 135 0.64 -3.64 -5.20
C ARG A 135 -0.56 -3.16 -4.38
N SER A 136 -0.76 -1.84 -4.33
CA SER A 136 -1.81 -1.22 -3.54
C SER A 136 -2.22 0.13 -4.16
N ARG A 137 -2.20 1.23 -3.41
CA ARG A 137 -2.59 2.56 -3.89
C ARG A 137 -1.92 2.92 -5.22
N GLY A 138 -2.72 3.45 -6.14
CA GLY A 138 -2.30 3.85 -7.48
C GLY A 138 -2.38 2.72 -8.51
N TYR A 139 -2.32 1.46 -8.09
CA TYR A 139 -2.36 0.28 -8.96
C TYR A 139 -3.59 -0.60 -8.74
N ALA A 140 -4.02 -0.79 -7.50
CA ALA A 140 -5.25 -1.52 -7.19
C ALA A 140 -6.46 -0.55 -7.18
N PRO A 141 -7.63 -0.98 -7.67
CA PRO A 141 -7.97 -2.28 -8.23
C PRO A 141 -7.92 -2.34 -9.77
N LEU A 142 -7.00 -1.65 -10.42
CA LEU A 142 -6.90 -1.71 -11.88
C LEU A 142 -6.74 -3.17 -12.34
N PRO A 143 -7.40 -3.60 -13.42
CA PRO A 143 -7.33 -4.97 -13.88
C PRO A 143 -5.96 -5.33 -14.45
N ILE A 144 -5.61 -6.60 -14.28
CA ILE A 144 -4.52 -7.25 -15.01
C ILE A 144 -5.19 -8.12 -16.08
N TYR A 145 -4.90 -7.87 -17.33
CA TYR A 145 -5.35 -8.72 -18.43
C TYR A 145 -4.41 -9.92 -18.54
N VAL A 146 -4.97 -11.12 -18.53
CA VAL A 146 -4.22 -12.37 -18.74
C VAL A 146 -4.73 -13.01 -20.03
N ASN A 147 -3.81 -13.24 -20.97
CA ASN A 147 -4.16 -13.89 -22.23
C ASN A 147 -4.41 -15.37 -22.00
N GLY A 148 -5.62 -15.85 -22.31
CA GLY A 148 -6.05 -17.24 -22.12
C GLY A 148 -7.53 -17.41 -22.45
N ASP A 149 -8.00 -18.64 -22.32
CA ASP A 149 -9.40 -19.01 -22.52
C ASP A 149 -10.09 -19.17 -21.15
N PHE A 150 -10.23 -18.06 -20.43
CA PHE A 150 -10.84 -18.01 -19.11
C PHE A 150 -12.30 -17.58 -19.23
N HIS A 151 -13.19 -18.28 -18.52
CA HIS A 151 -14.61 -17.98 -18.50
C HIS A 151 -15.16 -18.01 -17.07
N GLY A 152 -16.12 -17.10 -16.82
CA GLY A 152 -16.81 -17.01 -15.53
C GLY A 152 -16.15 -16.08 -14.54
N THR A 153 -16.55 -16.21 -13.27
CA THR A 153 -16.13 -15.31 -12.19
C THR A 153 -15.60 -16.09 -11.00
N VAL A 154 -14.45 -15.67 -10.49
CA VAL A 154 -13.71 -16.35 -9.41
C VAL A 154 -13.31 -15.37 -8.33
N LEU A 155 -13.50 -15.73 -7.05
CA LEU A 155 -12.88 -15.07 -5.91
C LEU A 155 -11.72 -15.92 -5.41
N SER A 156 -10.51 -15.35 -5.40
CA SER A 156 -9.34 -15.99 -4.80
C SER A 156 -8.99 -15.35 -3.46
N ALA A 157 -8.78 -16.18 -2.44
CA ALA A 157 -8.49 -15.73 -1.09
C ALA A 157 -7.06 -15.19 -0.89
N GLY A 158 -6.14 -15.49 -1.82
CA GLY A 158 -4.71 -15.19 -1.65
C GLY A 158 -4.02 -16.04 -0.60
N GLY A 159 -2.74 -15.82 -0.39
CA GLY A 159 -1.95 -16.51 0.63
C GLY A 159 -2.18 -15.97 2.04
N GLU A 160 -1.65 -16.65 3.06
CA GLU A 160 -1.78 -16.24 4.47
C GLU A 160 -0.96 -14.99 4.79
N LEU A 161 0.25 -14.90 4.25
CA LEU A 161 1.15 -13.76 4.47
C LEU A 161 1.09 -12.80 3.29
N LYS A 162 1.19 -11.50 3.59
CA LYS A 162 1.14 -10.40 2.59
C LYS A 162 -0.07 -10.53 1.67
N ASN A 163 -1.20 -10.84 2.28
CA ASN A 163 -2.43 -11.16 1.60
C ASN A 163 -2.90 -10.06 0.66
N THR A 164 -3.45 -10.48 -0.48
CA THR A 164 -4.34 -9.75 -1.36
C THR A 164 -5.40 -10.73 -1.86
N VAL A 165 -6.64 -10.30 -1.93
CA VAL A 165 -7.67 -11.07 -2.61
C VAL A 165 -7.69 -10.72 -4.10
N CYS A 166 -8.18 -11.63 -4.92
CA CYS A 166 -8.37 -11.37 -6.34
C CYS A 166 -9.80 -11.72 -6.74
N LEU A 167 -10.46 -10.79 -7.43
CA LEU A 167 -11.73 -11.05 -8.08
C LEU A 167 -11.48 -11.08 -9.59
N ALA A 168 -11.80 -12.20 -10.24
CA ALA A 168 -11.60 -12.36 -11.66
C ALA A 168 -12.93 -12.48 -12.40
N LYS A 169 -12.98 -11.92 -13.61
CA LYS A 169 -14.06 -12.11 -14.59
C LYS A 169 -13.43 -12.31 -15.94
N ASP A 170 -13.60 -13.51 -16.47
CA ASP A 170 -12.99 -13.92 -17.73
C ASP A 170 -11.47 -13.66 -17.71
N ASN A 171 -10.93 -12.90 -18.64
CA ASN A 171 -9.52 -12.57 -18.76
C ASN A 171 -9.05 -11.40 -17.88
N LEU A 172 -9.94 -10.78 -17.09
CA LEU A 172 -9.63 -9.63 -16.25
C LEU A 172 -9.52 -10.04 -14.79
N PHE A 173 -8.35 -9.77 -14.19
CA PHE A 173 -8.02 -10.11 -12.81
C PHE A 173 -7.83 -8.83 -12.00
N TYR A 174 -8.69 -8.60 -11.01
CA TYR A 174 -8.72 -7.44 -10.14
C TYR A 174 -8.15 -7.80 -8.78
N LEU A 175 -6.90 -7.43 -8.53
CA LEU A 175 -6.30 -7.61 -7.22
C LEU A 175 -6.74 -6.49 -6.28
N SER A 176 -7.06 -6.84 -5.05
CA SER A 176 -7.30 -5.86 -3.99
C SER A 176 -6.04 -5.05 -3.67
N PRO A 177 -6.17 -3.93 -2.95
CA PRO A 177 -5.05 -3.39 -2.19
C PRO A 177 -4.44 -4.45 -1.27
N HIS A 178 -3.17 -4.26 -0.90
CA HIS A 178 -2.49 -5.10 0.07
C HIS A 178 -3.23 -5.12 1.40
N ILE A 179 -3.46 -6.30 1.97
CA ILE A 179 -4.18 -6.50 3.23
C ILE A 179 -3.18 -6.74 4.38
N GLY A 180 -2.13 -7.52 4.11
CA GLY A 180 -1.15 -7.91 5.11
C GLY A 180 -1.27 -9.36 5.54
N ASP A 181 -0.71 -9.70 6.71
CA ASP A 181 -0.70 -11.07 7.20
C ASP A 181 -2.04 -11.40 7.88
N VAL A 182 -2.74 -12.42 7.37
CA VAL A 182 -4.05 -12.85 7.88
C VAL A 182 -3.80 -13.87 9.00
N GLY A 183 -3.74 -13.41 10.23
CA GLY A 183 -3.42 -14.26 11.38
C GLY A 183 -4.14 -13.83 12.67
N CYS A 184 -5.10 -12.92 12.55
CA CYS A 184 -5.95 -12.53 13.67
C CYS A 184 -7.30 -12.02 13.17
N VAL A 185 -8.28 -11.98 14.05
CA VAL A 185 -9.67 -11.57 13.74
C VAL A 185 -9.75 -10.21 13.02
N ARG A 186 -8.88 -9.27 13.38
CA ARG A 186 -8.89 -7.92 12.74
C ARG A 186 -8.41 -7.96 11.29
N THR A 187 -7.40 -8.77 10.97
CA THR A 187 -6.91 -8.93 9.59
C THR A 187 -7.85 -9.78 8.75
N GLU A 188 -8.48 -10.79 9.33
CA GLU A 188 -9.56 -11.57 8.69
C GLU A 188 -10.74 -10.67 8.35
N THR A 189 -11.18 -9.83 9.29
CA THR A 189 -12.24 -8.83 9.05
C THR A 189 -11.83 -7.89 7.93
N ALA A 190 -10.59 -7.39 7.90
CA ALA A 190 -10.10 -6.51 6.84
C ALA A 190 -10.07 -7.22 5.48
N GLN A 191 -9.70 -8.50 5.43
CA GLN A 191 -9.75 -9.33 4.22
C GLN A 191 -11.19 -9.45 3.69
N HIS A 192 -12.13 -9.78 4.57
CA HIS A 192 -13.55 -9.90 4.22
C HIS A 192 -14.14 -8.57 3.73
N GLU A 193 -13.91 -7.48 4.47
CA GLU A 193 -14.33 -6.14 4.06
C GLU A 193 -13.78 -5.77 2.68
N CYS A 194 -12.52 -6.09 2.43
CA CYS A 194 -11.87 -5.81 1.15
C CYS A 194 -12.50 -6.60 -0.01
N ALA A 195 -12.79 -7.89 0.19
CA ALA A 195 -13.44 -8.73 -0.80
C ALA A 195 -14.86 -8.25 -1.11
N VAL A 196 -15.65 -7.91 -0.09
CA VAL A 196 -17.01 -7.37 -0.25
C VAL A 196 -16.97 -6.05 -1.04
N ARG A 197 -16.09 -5.12 -0.66
CA ARG A 197 -15.94 -3.83 -1.35
C ARG A 197 -15.51 -3.98 -2.80
N LEU A 198 -14.59 -4.89 -3.08
CA LEU A 198 -14.13 -5.16 -4.45
C LEU A 198 -15.27 -5.73 -5.30
N ARG A 199 -16.04 -6.67 -4.75
CA ARG A 199 -17.23 -7.23 -5.39
C ARG A 199 -18.27 -6.15 -5.71
N ASP A 200 -18.59 -5.31 -4.75
CA ASP A 200 -19.60 -4.27 -4.88
C ASP A 200 -19.15 -3.18 -5.87
N LEU A 201 -17.87 -2.79 -5.84
CA LEU A 201 -17.29 -1.80 -6.75
C LEU A 201 -17.32 -2.26 -8.21
N LEU A 202 -17.03 -3.54 -8.45
CA LEU A 202 -16.91 -4.12 -9.79
C LEU A 202 -18.22 -4.73 -10.28
N GLU A 203 -19.23 -4.83 -9.41
CA GLU A 203 -20.51 -5.50 -9.70
C GLU A 203 -20.32 -6.95 -10.20
N ILE A 204 -19.36 -7.66 -9.60
CA ILE A 204 -19.04 -9.04 -9.93
C ILE A 204 -19.47 -9.95 -8.78
N THR A 205 -20.35 -10.92 -9.08
CA THR A 205 -20.69 -12.00 -8.16
C THR A 205 -19.87 -13.24 -8.52
N PRO A 206 -18.97 -13.73 -7.63
CA PRO A 206 -18.16 -14.90 -7.92
C PRO A 206 -19.03 -16.17 -8.00
N GLN A 207 -18.75 -17.03 -8.96
CA GLN A 207 -19.38 -18.33 -9.15
C GLN A 207 -18.61 -19.46 -8.48
N CYS A 208 -17.32 -19.27 -8.26
CA CYS A 208 -16.47 -20.21 -7.55
C CYS A 208 -15.37 -19.48 -6.76
N GLY A 209 -14.76 -20.19 -5.82
CA GLY A 209 -13.68 -19.71 -5.00
C GLY A 209 -12.39 -20.49 -5.22
N ALA A 210 -11.25 -19.81 -5.06
CA ALA A 210 -9.93 -20.42 -5.08
C ALA A 210 -9.17 -20.05 -3.80
N ALA A 211 -8.56 -21.04 -3.15
CA ALA A 211 -7.79 -20.84 -1.94
C ALA A 211 -6.67 -21.87 -1.85
N ASP A 212 -5.70 -21.62 -0.98
CA ASP A 212 -4.69 -22.60 -0.62
C ASP A 212 -5.33 -23.82 0.06
N ILE A 213 -4.75 -24.99 -0.19
CA ILE A 213 -5.21 -26.25 0.42
C ILE A 213 -4.68 -26.47 1.84
N HIS A 214 -3.86 -25.54 2.37
CA HIS A 214 -3.31 -25.67 3.71
C HIS A 214 -4.44 -25.56 4.77
N PRO A 215 -4.61 -26.59 5.64
CA PRO A 215 -5.79 -26.71 6.50
C PRO A 215 -5.88 -25.63 7.58
N ALA A 216 -4.73 -25.03 7.97
CA ALA A 216 -4.65 -24.03 9.03
C ALA A 216 -4.56 -22.60 8.53
N TYR A 217 -4.76 -22.34 7.24
CA TYR A 217 -4.76 -20.97 6.73
C TYR A 217 -6.13 -20.32 6.94
N GLU A 218 -6.12 -19.24 7.73
CA GLU A 218 -7.33 -18.44 8.01
C GLU A 218 -7.78 -17.69 6.75
N SER A 219 -6.83 -17.26 5.91
CA SER A 219 -7.15 -16.61 4.62
C SER A 219 -8.11 -17.42 3.77
N SER A 220 -8.02 -18.76 3.82
CA SER A 220 -8.87 -19.67 3.06
C SER A 220 -10.33 -19.71 3.53
N GLN A 221 -10.64 -19.23 4.75
CA GLN A 221 -12.01 -19.18 5.27
C GLN A 221 -12.90 -18.24 4.45
N LEU A 222 -12.32 -17.20 3.85
CA LEU A 222 -13.03 -16.26 2.99
C LEU A 222 -13.84 -16.96 1.89
N VAL A 223 -13.24 -17.93 1.20
CA VAL A 223 -13.91 -18.66 0.10
C VAL A 223 -14.77 -19.83 0.57
N LYS A 224 -14.57 -20.32 1.80
CA LYS A 224 -15.41 -21.39 2.37
C LYS A 224 -16.76 -20.83 2.87
N GLN A 225 -16.84 -19.53 3.13
CA GLN A 225 -18.02 -18.84 3.65
C GLN A 225 -18.77 -18.06 2.56
N ALA A 226 -18.19 -17.89 1.39
CA ALA A 226 -18.76 -17.20 0.24
C ALA A 226 -19.60 -18.14 -0.64
#